data_6d2af330a6d40565b601c2ff060a3e4b
#
_entry.id   6d2af330a6d40565b601c2ff060a3e4b
#
_cell.length_a   1.000
_cell.length_b   1.000
_cell.length_c   1.000
_cell.angle_alpha   90.00
_cell.angle_beta   90.00
_cell.angle_gamma   90.00
#
_symmetry.space_group_name_H-M   'P 1'
#
loop_
_entity.id
_entity.type
_entity.pdbx_description
1 polymer ?
#
loop_
_entity_poly.entity_id
_entity_poly.type
_entity_poly.pdbx_seq_one_letter_code
_entity_poly.pdbx_strand_id
1 'polypeptide(L)'
;PGAVHQILYGIGAVALAILAFECLPDVRQAMQMLNTVSQTSKQTKHNGAWVYGSSSARFTIVEYADLECPYCKDYFPQLKAWVDQHPDVNLQWHHLPLPMHEPVASYEARWAEWAGIERGNDVFWLAVELIYQRTRSNGAGTAGNPQIPGLEDRQHSIDNCASSNPAVRQTVVSQAHKASQDGITATPTLVIKDKVSGRSIKLQGAPDGDVLLSAIDWLASTKDL
;
A
#
# COMPACT_ATOMS: atom_id res chain seq x y z
N PRO A 1 36.48 -28.97 -21.98
CA PRO A 1 36.11 -27.63 -21.47
C PRO A 1 34.62 -27.33 -21.60
N GLY A 2 33.80 -28.12 -22.31
CA GLY A 2 32.40 -27.78 -22.57
C GLY A 2 31.36 -28.23 -21.51
N ALA A 3 31.67 -29.27 -20.74
CA ALA A 3 30.71 -29.89 -19.81
C ALA A 3 30.49 -29.04 -18.53
N VAL A 4 31.54 -28.39 -18.05
CA VAL A 4 31.44 -27.55 -16.82
C VAL A 4 30.64 -26.27 -17.05
N HIS A 5 30.71 -25.71 -18.27
CA HIS A 5 29.97 -24.50 -18.63
C HIS A 5 28.44 -24.74 -18.72
N GLN A 6 28.05 -25.90 -19.25
CA GLN A 6 26.63 -26.30 -19.33
C GLN A 6 26.02 -26.59 -17.95
N ILE A 7 26.79 -27.13 -17.01
CA ILE A 7 26.30 -27.40 -15.64
C ILE A 7 26.08 -26.10 -14.88
N LEU A 8 26.94 -25.08 -15.03
CA LEU A 8 26.77 -23.78 -14.39
C LEU A 8 25.57 -23.00 -14.92
N TYR A 9 25.28 -23.08 -16.22
CA TYR A 9 24.06 -22.48 -16.79
C TYR A 9 22.79 -23.21 -16.34
N GLY A 10 22.83 -24.52 -16.20
CA GLY A 10 21.70 -25.32 -15.71
C GLY A 10 21.34 -24.98 -14.25
N ILE A 11 22.34 -24.84 -13.38
CA ILE A 11 22.12 -24.51 -11.96
C ILE A 11 21.59 -23.07 -11.81
N GLY A 12 22.13 -22.11 -12.58
CA GLY A 12 21.64 -20.74 -12.57
C GLY A 12 20.18 -20.59 -13.05
N ALA A 13 19.81 -21.32 -14.10
CA ALA A 13 18.44 -21.29 -14.63
C ALA A 13 17.43 -21.94 -13.68
N VAL A 14 17.81 -23.02 -13.00
CA VAL A 14 16.97 -23.69 -11.99
C VAL A 14 16.81 -22.81 -10.75
N ALA A 15 17.88 -22.15 -10.27
CA ALA A 15 17.81 -21.25 -9.13
C ALA A 15 16.93 -20.02 -9.43
N LEU A 16 17.03 -19.44 -10.62
CA LEU A 16 16.15 -18.34 -11.06
C LEU A 16 14.69 -18.77 -11.21
N ALA A 17 14.44 -20.01 -11.67
CA ALA A 17 13.10 -20.56 -11.77
C ALA A 17 12.48 -20.83 -10.38
N ILE A 18 13.28 -21.27 -9.41
CA ILE A 18 12.83 -21.49 -8.03
C ILE A 18 12.47 -20.15 -7.37
N LEU A 19 13.30 -19.11 -7.51
CA LEU A 19 13.03 -17.79 -6.96
C LEU A 19 11.79 -17.13 -7.60
N ALA A 20 11.56 -17.33 -8.91
CA ALA A 20 10.35 -16.86 -9.58
C ALA A 20 9.08 -17.61 -9.13
N PHE A 21 9.24 -18.89 -8.75
CA PHE A 21 8.14 -19.73 -8.30
C PHE A 21 7.66 -19.36 -6.89
N GLU A 22 8.54 -18.88 -6.01
CA GLU A 22 8.16 -18.40 -4.66
C GLU A 22 7.30 -17.13 -4.68
N CYS A 23 7.40 -16.34 -5.74
CA CYS A 23 6.58 -15.14 -5.93
C CYS A 23 5.27 -15.38 -6.68
N LEU A 24 5.01 -16.60 -7.14
CA LEU A 24 3.70 -17.00 -7.64
C LEU A 24 2.89 -17.52 -6.45
N PRO A 25 1.65 -17.07 -6.26
CA PRO A 25 0.79 -17.69 -5.26
C PRO A 25 0.71 -19.19 -5.57
N ASP A 26 1.04 -20.03 -4.58
CA ASP A 26 1.07 -21.48 -4.73
C ASP A 26 -0.29 -21.94 -5.29
N VAL A 27 -0.28 -22.59 -6.46
CA VAL A 27 -1.48 -23.06 -7.15
C VAL A 27 -2.28 -24.03 -6.24
N ARG A 28 -1.61 -24.74 -5.32
CA ARG A 28 -2.26 -25.56 -4.30
C ARG A 28 -2.92 -24.71 -3.21
N GLN A 29 -2.31 -23.58 -2.79
CA GLN A 29 -2.93 -22.63 -1.90
C GLN A 29 -4.09 -21.90 -2.59
N ALA A 30 -3.99 -21.59 -3.87
CA ALA A 30 -5.10 -21.03 -4.64
C ALA A 30 -6.30 -22.00 -4.70
N MET A 31 -6.08 -23.30 -4.87
CA MET A 31 -7.16 -24.30 -4.82
C MET A 31 -7.71 -24.51 -3.39
N GLN A 32 -6.89 -24.44 -2.36
CA GLN A 32 -7.35 -24.47 -0.97
C GLN A 32 -8.08 -23.16 -0.59
N MET A 33 -7.67 -22.02 -1.13
CA MET A 33 -8.38 -20.76 -0.95
C MET A 33 -9.76 -20.75 -1.62
N LEU A 34 -9.95 -21.40 -2.75
CA LEU A 34 -11.28 -21.57 -3.38
C LEU A 34 -12.22 -22.39 -2.50
N ASN A 35 -11.72 -23.31 -1.69
CA ASN A 35 -12.53 -24.10 -0.76
C ASN A 35 -12.72 -23.45 0.62
N THR A 36 -11.89 -22.44 1.01
CA THR A 36 -12.01 -21.74 2.29
C THR A 36 -12.65 -20.35 2.16
N VAL A 37 -12.97 -19.89 0.96
CA VAL A 37 -13.70 -18.63 0.68
C VAL A 37 -15.12 -18.62 1.29
N SER A 38 -15.59 -19.76 1.79
CA SER A 38 -16.89 -19.85 2.49
C SER A 38 -16.84 -19.50 3.98
N GLN A 39 -15.68 -19.34 4.63
CA GLN A 39 -15.61 -19.10 6.07
C GLN A 39 -14.38 -18.30 6.47
N THR A 40 -14.31 -17.06 6.19
CA THR A 40 -13.67 -15.94 6.88
C THR A 40 -13.29 -14.92 5.81
N SER A 41 -13.92 -13.78 5.83
CA SER A 41 -13.61 -12.68 4.92
C SER A 41 -12.19 -12.17 5.21
N LYS A 42 -11.18 -12.79 4.61
CA LYS A 42 -9.89 -12.15 4.43
C LYS A 42 -10.18 -10.90 3.60
N GLN A 43 -10.20 -9.74 4.25
CA GLN A 43 -10.42 -8.48 3.55
C GLN A 43 -9.28 -8.29 2.55
N THR A 44 -9.55 -8.68 1.32
CA THR A 44 -8.75 -8.34 0.15
C THR A 44 -8.94 -6.85 -0.15
N LYS A 45 -8.14 -6.29 -1.06
CA LYS A 45 -8.37 -4.93 -1.56
C LYS A 45 -9.83 -4.70 -1.92
N HIS A 46 -10.43 -3.65 -1.39
CA HIS A 46 -11.78 -3.24 -1.80
C HIS A 46 -11.67 -2.39 -3.07
N ASN A 47 -12.25 -2.86 -4.18
CA ASN A 47 -12.15 -2.20 -5.49
C ASN A 47 -10.70 -1.86 -5.92
N GLY A 48 -9.75 -2.75 -5.58
CA GLY A 48 -8.34 -2.58 -5.94
C GLY A 48 -7.52 -1.67 -5.01
N ALA A 49 -8.12 -1.10 -3.95
CA ALA A 49 -7.45 -0.28 -2.97
C ALA A 49 -7.41 -0.93 -1.58
N TRP A 50 -6.39 -0.62 -0.80
CA TRP A 50 -6.32 -0.93 0.63
C TRP A 50 -7.17 0.08 1.38
N VAL A 51 -8.11 -0.39 2.20
CA VAL A 51 -9.08 0.44 2.91
C VAL A 51 -8.97 0.22 4.41
N TYR A 52 -8.76 1.30 5.17
CA TYR A 52 -8.85 1.34 6.62
C TYR A 52 -10.19 1.92 7.05
N GLY A 53 -10.83 1.31 8.04
CA GLY A 53 -12.18 1.65 8.46
C GLY A 53 -13.26 0.93 7.66
N SER A 54 -14.50 1.39 7.74
CA SER A 54 -15.65 0.74 7.11
C SER A 54 -15.64 0.89 5.58
N SER A 55 -15.70 -0.22 4.85
CA SER A 55 -15.87 -0.20 3.39
C SER A 55 -17.21 0.41 2.94
N SER A 56 -18.22 0.43 3.83
CA SER A 56 -19.53 1.04 3.60
C SER A 56 -19.61 2.51 3.99
N ALA A 57 -18.55 3.11 4.55
CA ALA A 57 -18.50 4.52 4.90
C ALA A 57 -18.90 5.42 3.72
N ARG A 58 -19.65 6.49 4.00
CA ARG A 58 -20.09 7.45 2.99
C ARG A 58 -18.93 8.21 2.37
N PHE A 59 -18.00 8.67 3.22
CA PHE A 59 -16.86 9.44 2.78
C PHE A 59 -15.62 8.57 2.69
N THR A 60 -14.78 8.84 1.68
CA THR A 60 -13.49 8.20 1.52
C THR A 60 -12.41 9.25 1.43
N ILE A 61 -11.43 9.20 2.32
CA ILE A 61 -10.19 9.94 2.20
C ILE A 61 -9.19 9.07 1.44
N VAL A 62 -8.76 9.49 0.25
CA VAL A 62 -7.64 8.87 -0.45
C VAL A 62 -6.38 9.63 -0.07
N GLU A 63 -5.49 8.98 0.65
CA GLU A 63 -4.18 9.54 1.01
C GLU A 63 -3.14 9.15 -0.04
N TYR A 64 -2.59 10.15 -0.72
CA TYR A 64 -1.43 10.01 -1.58
C TYR A 64 -0.19 10.21 -0.74
N ALA A 65 0.52 9.12 -0.51
CA ALA A 65 1.59 9.09 0.48
C ALA A 65 2.86 8.40 -0.04
N ASP A 66 3.97 8.86 0.50
CA ASP A 66 5.31 8.32 0.31
C ASP A 66 5.83 7.82 1.66
N LEU A 67 6.27 6.57 1.72
CA LEU A 67 6.73 5.93 2.94
C LEU A 67 8.06 6.51 3.48
N GLU A 68 8.78 7.25 2.65
CA GLU A 68 10.00 7.98 3.03
C GLU A 68 9.76 9.48 3.29
N CYS A 69 8.52 9.97 3.13
CA CYS A 69 8.19 11.35 3.39
C CYS A 69 8.02 11.61 4.91
N PRO A 70 8.80 12.51 5.52
CA PRO A 70 8.70 12.80 6.95
C PRO A 70 7.33 13.37 7.34
N TYR A 71 6.72 14.19 6.49
CA TYR A 71 5.40 14.75 6.74
C TYR A 71 4.29 13.67 6.72
N CYS A 72 4.39 12.67 5.84
CA CYS A 72 3.47 11.54 5.84
C CYS A 72 3.65 10.69 7.11
N LYS A 73 4.91 10.42 7.49
CA LYS A 73 5.24 9.70 8.73
C LYS A 73 4.60 10.33 9.96
N ASP A 74 4.69 11.65 10.09
CA ASP A 74 4.16 12.38 11.24
C ASP A 74 2.62 12.49 11.20
N TYR A 75 2.04 12.58 10.01
CA TYR A 75 0.61 12.77 9.82
C TYR A 75 -0.20 11.47 9.88
N PHE A 76 0.32 10.39 9.34
CA PHE A 76 -0.40 9.11 9.20
C PHE A 76 -1.06 8.61 10.50
N PRO A 77 -0.37 8.57 11.68
CA PRO A 77 -1.00 8.12 12.91
C PRO A 77 -2.14 9.05 13.36
N GLN A 78 -2.04 10.35 13.08
CA GLN A 78 -3.07 11.33 13.41
C GLN A 78 -4.31 11.14 12.53
N LEU A 79 -4.11 10.96 11.21
CA LEU A 79 -5.18 10.71 10.26
C LEU A 79 -5.90 9.39 10.56
N LYS A 80 -5.15 8.34 10.88
CA LYS A 80 -5.70 7.04 11.24
C LYS A 80 -6.55 7.12 12.51
N ALA A 81 -6.03 7.76 13.57
CA ALA A 81 -6.76 7.97 14.82
C ALA A 81 -8.02 8.84 14.62
N TRP A 82 -7.96 9.80 13.70
CA TRP A 82 -9.12 10.61 13.36
C TRP A 82 -10.19 9.77 12.64
N VAL A 83 -9.82 8.92 11.69
CA VAL A 83 -10.74 7.99 11.00
C VAL A 83 -11.40 7.02 11.98
N ASP A 84 -10.68 6.53 13.00
CA ASP A 84 -11.24 5.67 14.05
C ASP A 84 -12.40 6.34 14.82
N GLN A 85 -12.40 7.67 14.90
CA GLN A 85 -13.44 8.44 15.57
C GLN A 85 -14.62 8.83 14.65
N HIS A 86 -14.50 8.56 13.33
CA HIS A 86 -15.49 8.97 12.33
C HIS A 86 -15.94 7.77 11.48
N PRO A 87 -16.90 6.95 11.97
CA PRO A 87 -17.27 5.67 11.35
C PRO A 87 -17.91 5.81 9.96
N ASP A 88 -18.32 7.00 9.56
CA ASP A 88 -18.82 7.35 8.23
C ASP A 88 -17.70 7.75 7.23
N VAL A 89 -16.44 7.70 7.69
CA VAL A 89 -15.24 7.96 6.89
C VAL A 89 -14.36 6.73 6.85
N ASN A 90 -13.80 6.42 5.69
CA ASN A 90 -12.71 5.48 5.55
C ASN A 90 -11.49 6.11 4.88
N LEU A 91 -10.33 5.47 5.10
CA LEU A 91 -9.06 5.87 4.49
C LEU A 91 -8.68 4.86 3.41
N GLN A 92 -8.34 5.34 2.22
CA GLN A 92 -7.75 4.57 1.15
C GLN A 92 -6.30 4.99 0.92
N TRP A 93 -5.43 4.00 0.75
CA TRP A 93 -4.03 4.22 0.45
C TRP A 93 -3.79 4.39 -1.05
N HIS A 94 -2.95 5.36 -1.42
CA HIS A 94 -2.44 5.53 -2.77
C HIS A 94 -0.94 5.81 -2.73
N HIS A 95 -0.14 4.89 -3.25
CA HIS A 95 1.31 5.06 -3.28
C HIS A 95 1.71 6.20 -4.21
N LEU A 96 2.52 7.10 -3.69
CA LEU A 96 3.17 8.18 -4.45
C LEU A 96 4.64 8.34 -4.00
N PRO A 97 5.50 7.37 -4.35
CA PRO A 97 6.93 7.51 -4.10
C PRO A 97 7.48 8.71 -4.86
N LEU A 98 8.11 9.64 -4.15
CA LEU A 98 8.66 10.86 -4.73
C LEU A 98 10.05 10.60 -5.31
N PRO A 99 10.41 11.22 -6.45
CA PRO A 99 11.71 10.99 -7.09
C PRO A 99 12.91 11.22 -6.19
N MET A 100 12.81 12.16 -5.25
CA MET A 100 13.89 12.48 -4.30
C MET A 100 14.12 11.42 -3.23
N HIS A 101 13.17 10.49 -3.05
CA HIS A 101 13.26 9.41 -2.07
C HIS A 101 13.55 8.05 -2.72
N GLU A 102 13.75 8.03 -4.05
CA GLU A 102 14.05 6.80 -4.78
C GLU A 102 15.51 6.34 -4.57
N PRO A 103 15.78 5.03 -4.64
CA PRO A 103 14.87 3.92 -4.97
C PRO A 103 14.11 3.34 -3.76
N VAL A 104 14.34 3.86 -2.58
CA VAL A 104 13.86 3.31 -1.31
C VAL A 104 12.35 3.40 -1.19
N ALA A 105 11.78 4.57 -1.51
CA ALA A 105 10.33 4.79 -1.42
C ALA A 105 9.52 3.78 -2.27
N SER A 106 9.96 3.52 -3.50
CA SER A 106 9.34 2.49 -4.34
C SER A 106 9.53 1.07 -3.79
N TYR A 107 10.68 0.77 -3.18
CA TYR A 107 10.89 -0.55 -2.57
C TYR A 107 9.95 -0.76 -1.39
N GLU A 108 9.87 0.19 -0.47
CA GLU A 108 8.99 0.11 0.70
C GLU A 108 7.52 0.05 0.32
N ALA A 109 7.10 0.81 -0.71
CA ALA A 109 5.76 0.73 -1.27
C ALA A 109 5.43 -0.70 -1.77
N ARG A 110 6.34 -1.33 -2.50
CA ARG A 110 6.18 -2.72 -2.96
C ARG A 110 6.20 -3.72 -1.81
N TRP A 111 7.01 -3.47 -0.79
CA TRP A 111 7.09 -4.32 0.39
C TRP A 111 5.75 -4.34 1.16
N ALA A 112 5.14 -3.16 1.38
CA ALA A 112 3.83 -3.06 1.99
C ALA A 112 2.72 -3.72 1.13
N GLU A 113 2.76 -3.49 -0.20
CA GLU A 113 1.82 -4.12 -1.14
C GLU A 113 1.88 -5.64 -1.07
N TRP A 114 3.10 -6.22 -1.07
CA TRP A 114 3.24 -7.66 -1.02
C TRP A 114 2.82 -8.24 0.34
N ALA A 115 3.13 -7.58 1.43
CA ALA A 115 2.67 -7.97 2.76
C ALA A 115 1.13 -8.08 2.81
N GLY A 116 0.44 -7.11 2.22
CA GLY A 116 -1.01 -7.13 2.08
C GLY A 116 -1.52 -8.24 1.16
N ILE A 117 -0.85 -8.53 0.05
CA ILE A 117 -1.20 -9.64 -0.86
C ILE A 117 -1.08 -10.98 -0.12
N GLU A 118 -0.04 -11.17 0.66
CA GLU A 118 0.20 -12.40 1.42
C GLU A 118 -0.85 -12.64 2.52
N ARG A 119 -1.28 -11.61 3.23
CA ARG A 119 -2.05 -11.77 4.47
C ARG A 119 -3.27 -10.85 4.62
N GLY A 120 -3.56 -10.05 3.63
CA GLY A 120 -4.76 -9.22 3.58
C GLY A 120 -4.58 -7.80 4.09
N ASN A 121 -5.71 -7.09 4.13
CA ASN A 121 -5.79 -5.65 4.36
C ASN A 121 -5.11 -5.20 5.67
N ASP A 122 -5.35 -5.91 6.77
CA ASP A 122 -4.82 -5.52 8.08
C ASP A 122 -3.29 -5.58 8.11
N VAL A 123 -2.71 -6.56 7.40
CA VAL A 123 -1.25 -6.70 7.31
C VAL A 123 -0.64 -5.64 6.40
N PHE A 124 -1.35 -5.18 5.37
CA PHE A 124 -0.93 -4.01 4.60
C PHE A 124 -0.78 -2.78 5.50
N TRP A 125 -1.81 -2.46 6.30
CA TRP A 125 -1.78 -1.31 7.19
C TRP A 125 -0.72 -1.43 8.28
N LEU A 126 -0.55 -2.64 8.84
CA LEU A 126 0.55 -2.92 9.77
C LEU A 126 1.92 -2.71 9.12
N ALA A 127 2.10 -3.12 7.87
CA ALA A 127 3.33 -2.91 7.13
C ALA A 127 3.66 -1.42 6.95
N VAL A 128 2.66 -0.61 6.60
CA VAL A 128 2.79 0.86 6.51
C VAL A 128 3.22 1.45 7.86
N GLU A 129 2.56 1.06 8.95
CA GLU A 129 2.91 1.50 10.31
C GLU A 129 4.35 1.15 10.67
N LEU A 130 4.75 -0.09 10.43
CA LEU A 130 6.09 -0.58 10.77
C LEU A 130 7.18 0.14 9.97
N ILE A 131 6.93 0.46 8.71
CA ILE A 131 7.85 1.27 7.91
C ILE A 131 7.96 2.67 8.51
N TYR A 132 6.84 3.37 8.74
CA TYR A 132 6.87 4.72 9.31
C TYR A 132 7.52 4.77 10.70
N GLN A 133 7.34 3.75 11.53
CA GLN A 133 8.02 3.69 12.83
C GLN A 133 9.54 3.59 12.73
N ARG A 134 10.07 3.02 11.64
CA ARG A 134 11.48 2.65 11.50
C ARG A 134 12.24 3.45 10.46
N THR A 135 11.53 4.06 9.50
CA THR A 135 12.21 4.85 8.48
C THR A 135 12.93 6.06 9.06
N ARG A 136 14.10 6.35 8.52
CA ARG A 136 14.87 7.56 8.77
C ARG A 136 14.45 8.69 7.84
N SER A 137 13.48 8.44 6.96
CA SER A 137 12.93 9.37 5.97
C SER A 137 13.91 9.87 4.91
N ASN A 138 13.40 10.63 3.95
CA ASN A 138 14.18 11.30 2.90
C ASN A 138 15.03 10.34 2.05
N GLY A 139 14.53 9.14 1.77
CA GLY A 139 15.22 8.13 0.98
C GLY A 139 16.31 7.36 1.74
N ALA A 140 16.41 7.55 3.07
CA ALA A 140 17.42 6.87 3.88
C ALA A 140 16.99 5.47 4.35
N GLY A 141 15.71 5.14 4.21
CA GLY A 141 15.14 3.84 4.50
C GLY A 141 15.13 3.44 5.96
N THR A 142 14.66 2.23 6.19
CA THR A 142 14.67 1.58 7.49
C THR A 142 16.03 0.93 7.78
N ALA A 143 16.35 0.70 9.04
CA ALA A 143 17.54 -0.08 9.45
C ALA A 143 17.24 -1.58 9.30
N GLY A 144 17.30 -2.09 8.07
CA GLY A 144 16.79 -3.41 7.68
C GLY A 144 15.26 -3.43 7.52
N ASN A 145 14.73 -4.46 6.85
CA ASN A 145 13.28 -4.57 6.67
C ASN A 145 12.58 -4.80 8.00
N PRO A 146 11.42 -4.16 8.24
CA PRO A 146 10.62 -4.42 9.42
C PRO A 146 10.21 -5.89 9.49
N GLN A 147 10.19 -6.45 10.69
CA GLN A 147 9.65 -7.77 10.92
C GLN A 147 8.14 -7.66 11.16
N ILE A 148 7.34 -8.38 10.36
CA ILE A 148 5.89 -8.43 10.56
C ILE A 148 5.58 -9.54 11.55
N PRO A 149 5.02 -9.23 12.74
CA PRO A 149 4.66 -10.24 13.72
C PRO A 149 3.75 -11.32 13.13
N GLY A 150 4.10 -12.61 13.36
CA GLY A 150 3.37 -13.75 12.81
C GLY A 150 3.65 -14.07 11.35
N LEU A 151 4.64 -13.43 10.73
CA LEU A 151 5.10 -13.70 9.36
C LEU A 151 6.62 -13.92 9.29
N GLU A 152 7.23 -14.36 10.37
CA GLU A 152 8.68 -14.58 10.46
C GLU A 152 9.16 -15.60 9.43
N ASP A 153 8.36 -16.63 9.16
CA ASP A 153 8.60 -17.66 8.15
C ASP A 153 8.42 -17.17 6.70
N ARG A 154 7.74 -16.06 6.50
CA ARG A 154 7.44 -15.43 5.21
C ARG A 154 8.24 -14.19 4.92
N GLN A 155 9.02 -13.70 5.88
CA GLN A 155 9.79 -12.47 5.73
C GLN A 155 10.67 -12.47 4.49
N HIS A 156 11.39 -13.57 4.24
CA HIS A 156 12.24 -13.72 3.06
C HIS A 156 11.44 -13.66 1.75
N SER A 157 10.23 -14.27 1.71
CA SER A 157 9.33 -14.19 0.57
C SER A 157 8.88 -12.74 0.31
N ILE A 158 8.50 -12.02 1.36
CA ILE A 158 8.07 -10.62 1.24
C ILE A 158 9.21 -9.76 0.68
N ASP A 159 10.43 -9.90 1.21
CA ASP A 159 11.60 -9.14 0.78
C ASP A 159 11.97 -9.41 -0.68
N ASN A 160 11.98 -10.69 -1.08
CA ASN A 160 12.28 -11.10 -2.44
C ASN A 160 11.23 -10.62 -3.44
N CYS A 161 9.96 -10.78 -3.11
CA CYS A 161 8.88 -10.40 -4.01
C CYS A 161 8.71 -8.89 -4.14
N ALA A 162 8.95 -8.13 -3.07
CA ALA A 162 9.04 -6.67 -3.15
C ALA A 162 10.11 -6.19 -4.14
N SER A 163 11.22 -6.94 -4.23
CA SER A 163 12.32 -6.64 -5.15
C SER A 163 12.04 -7.06 -6.58
N SER A 164 11.46 -8.24 -6.81
CA SER A 164 11.46 -8.92 -8.10
C SER A 164 10.09 -9.05 -8.76
N ASN A 165 8.96 -8.95 -8.02
CA ASN A 165 7.64 -9.21 -8.57
C ASN A 165 7.18 -8.08 -9.52
N PRO A 166 6.93 -8.36 -10.81
CA PRO A 166 6.57 -7.34 -11.79
C PRO A 166 5.16 -6.76 -11.56
N ALA A 167 4.20 -7.55 -11.05
CA ALA A 167 2.84 -7.08 -10.82
C ALA A 167 2.77 -6.05 -9.68
N VAL A 168 3.50 -6.30 -8.59
CA VAL A 168 3.59 -5.35 -7.47
C VAL A 168 4.30 -4.06 -7.89
N ARG A 169 5.38 -4.19 -8.68
CA ARG A 169 6.06 -3.03 -9.28
C ARG A 169 5.08 -2.22 -10.14
N GLN A 170 4.32 -2.90 -11.01
CA GLN A 170 3.35 -2.24 -11.87
C GLN A 170 2.25 -1.53 -11.07
N THR A 171 1.80 -2.10 -9.95
CA THR A 171 0.82 -1.46 -9.06
C THR A 171 1.34 -0.11 -8.57
N VAL A 172 2.54 -0.06 -7.99
CA VAL A 172 3.13 1.18 -7.46
C VAL A 172 3.37 2.20 -8.57
N VAL A 173 3.94 1.78 -9.71
CA VAL A 173 4.19 2.66 -10.86
C VAL A 173 2.89 3.22 -11.43
N SER A 174 1.85 2.40 -11.56
CA SER A 174 0.55 2.86 -12.09
C SER A 174 -0.12 3.86 -11.15
N GLN A 175 -0.02 3.67 -9.84
CA GLN A 175 -0.54 4.60 -8.86
C GLN A 175 0.20 5.94 -8.94
N ALA A 176 1.53 5.94 -8.92
CA ALA A 176 2.33 7.15 -9.04
C ALA A 176 2.04 7.91 -10.35
N HIS A 177 1.91 7.18 -11.46
CA HIS A 177 1.55 7.78 -12.76
C HIS A 177 0.14 8.39 -12.73
N LYS A 178 -0.84 7.69 -12.15
CA LYS A 178 -2.20 8.21 -12.00
C LYS A 178 -2.23 9.48 -11.15
N ALA A 179 -1.51 9.52 -10.03
CA ALA A 179 -1.38 10.71 -9.19
C ALA A 179 -0.84 11.91 -10.01
N SER A 180 0.21 11.68 -10.80
CA SER A 180 0.78 12.71 -11.68
C SER A 180 -0.23 13.23 -12.72
N GLN A 181 -1.02 12.33 -13.33
CA GLN A 181 -2.09 12.71 -14.27
C GLN A 181 -3.18 13.55 -13.59
N ASP A 182 -3.48 13.28 -12.31
CA ASP A 182 -4.45 14.03 -11.51
C ASP A 182 -3.86 15.34 -10.93
N GLY A 183 -2.63 15.69 -11.32
CA GLY A 183 -1.93 16.89 -10.83
C GLY A 183 -1.55 16.81 -9.34
N ILE A 184 -1.30 15.60 -8.84
CA ILE A 184 -0.85 15.35 -7.46
C ILE A 184 0.65 15.02 -7.52
N THR A 185 1.48 15.92 -6.99
CA THR A 185 2.94 15.85 -7.09
C THR A 185 3.65 16.00 -5.74
N ALA A 186 2.89 16.10 -4.65
CA ALA A 186 3.41 16.26 -3.30
C ALA A 186 2.69 15.36 -2.32
N THR A 187 3.37 14.98 -1.24
CA THR A 187 2.85 14.12 -0.17
C THR A 187 3.02 14.78 1.21
N PRO A 188 2.07 14.57 2.13
CA PRO A 188 0.78 13.94 1.86
C PRO A 188 -0.13 14.85 1.03
N THR A 189 -0.99 14.25 0.22
CA THR A 189 -2.13 14.93 -0.42
C THR A 189 -3.36 14.06 -0.17
N LEU A 190 -4.46 14.68 0.22
CA LEU A 190 -5.72 13.99 0.46
C LEU A 190 -6.73 14.35 -0.62
N VAL A 191 -7.47 13.35 -1.08
CA VAL A 191 -8.68 13.56 -1.89
C VAL A 191 -9.86 12.97 -1.13
N ILE A 192 -10.73 13.83 -0.62
CA ILE A 192 -11.94 13.42 0.09
C ILE A 192 -13.07 13.29 -0.93
N LYS A 193 -13.73 12.15 -0.93
CA LYS A 193 -14.81 11.80 -1.86
C LYS A 193 -16.10 11.50 -1.09
N ASP A 194 -17.20 12.07 -1.50
CA ASP A 194 -18.55 11.68 -1.04
C ASP A 194 -19.16 10.69 -2.05
N LYS A 195 -19.44 9.48 -1.59
CA LYS A 195 -20.03 8.43 -2.43
C LYS A 195 -21.49 8.72 -2.83
N VAL A 196 -22.16 9.58 -2.08
CA VAL A 196 -23.57 9.92 -2.32
C VAL A 196 -23.70 10.98 -3.41
N SER A 197 -22.93 12.06 -3.30
CA SER A 197 -22.97 13.16 -4.27
C SER A 197 -22.02 12.95 -5.46
N GLY A 198 -21.05 12.03 -5.36
CA GLY A 198 -19.99 11.83 -6.35
C GLY A 198 -18.93 12.95 -6.37
N ARG A 199 -19.05 13.93 -5.47
CA ARG A 199 -18.15 15.09 -5.39
C ARG A 199 -16.87 14.76 -4.64
N SER A 200 -15.84 15.55 -4.90
CA SER A 200 -14.57 15.42 -4.19
C SER A 200 -13.90 16.78 -3.99
N ILE A 201 -13.03 16.82 -2.98
CA ILE A 201 -12.15 17.97 -2.71
C ILE A 201 -10.73 17.48 -2.52
N LYS A 202 -9.76 18.21 -3.04
CA LYS A 202 -8.33 17.93 -2.86
C LYS A 202 -7.72 18.90 -1.86
N LEU A 203 -7.02 18.35 -0.86
CA LEU A 203 -6.30 19.07 0.18
C LEU A 203 -4.82 18.66 0.11
N GLN A 204 -3.93 19.60 -0.10
CA GLN A 204 -2.50 19.35 -0.11
C GLN A 204 -1.90 19.58 1.27
N GLY A 205 -0.98 18.73 1.69
CA GLY A 205 -0.36 18.76 3.01
C GLY A 205 -1.11 17.91 4.02
N ALA A 206 -0.90 18.19 5.29
CA ALA A 206 -1.42 17.48 6.45
C ALA A 206 -2.52 18.31 7.15
N PRO A 207 -3.75 18.34 6.62
CA PRO A 207 -4.84 19.09 7.23
C PRO A 207 -5.20 18.52 8.59
N ASP A 208 -5.52 19.40 9.56
CA ASP A 208 -6.02 18.97 10.86
C ASP A 208 -7.47 18.47 10.80
N GLY A 209 -7.96 17.94 11.93
CA GLY A 209 -9.29 17.36 12.02
C GLY A 209 -10.42 18.34 11.73
N ASP A 210 -10.28 19.61 12.07
CA ASP A 210 -11.30 20.64 11.83
C ASP A 210 -11.40 20.97 10.34
N VAL A 211 -10.29 21.00 9.63
CA VAL A 211 -10.25 21.14 8.17
C VAL A 211 -10.88 19.94 7.49
N LEU A 212 -10.62 18.71 7.98
CA LEU A 212 -11.25 17.49 7.46
C LEU A 212 -12.77 17.53 7.65
N LEU A 213 -13.25 17.89 8.84
CA LEU A 213 -14.69 18.04 9.12
C LEU A 213 -15.33 19.10 8.21
N SER A 214 -14.71 20.27 8.09
CA SER A 214 -15.21 21.36 7.24
C SER A 214 -15.31 20.92 5.77
N ALA A 215 -14.34 20.14 5.27
CA ALA A 215 -14.36 19.62 3.91
C ALA A 215 -15.49 18.59 3.72
N ILE A 216 -15.72 17.73 4.70
CA ILE A 216 -16.79 16.73 4.68
C ILE A 216 -18.15 17.42 4.73
N ASP A 217 -18.34 18.38 5.62
CA ASP A 217 -19.57 19.17 5.73
C ASP A 217 -19.87 19.92 4.43
N TRP A 218 -18.85 20.50 3.82
CA TRP A 218 -18.99 21.13 2.51
C TRP A 218 -19.41 20.15 1.43
N LEU A 219 -18.85 18.93 1.38
CA LEU A 219 -19.25 17.89 0.44
C LEU A 219 -20.69 17.41 0.71
N ALA A 220 -21.09 17.33 1.99
CA ALA A 220 -22.41 16.85 2.40
C ALA A 220 -23.52 17.89 2.18
N SER A 221 -23.23 19.18 2.34
CA SER A 221 -24.22 20.26 2.42
C SER A 221 -24.65 20.81 1.06
N THR A 222 -23.93 20.59 0.00
CA THR A 222 -24.31 21.13 -1.31
C THR A 222 -25.47 20.33 -1.89
N LYS A 223 -26.66 20.80 -1.56
CA LYS A 223 -27.84 20.65 -2.39
C LYS A 223 -27.54 21.32 -3.73
N ASP A 224 -27.96 20.66 -4.81
CA ASP A 224 -27.83 21.08 -6.20
C ASP A 224 -27.86 22.60 -6.37
N LEU A 225 -26.80 23.15 -7.01
CA LEU A 225 -26.84 24.46 -7.66
C LEU A 225 -27.39 24.28 -9.05
#